data_4952e0249598a76ad28aef1c052d1274
#
_entry.id   4952e0249598a76ad28aef1c052d1274
#
_cell.length_a   1.000
_cell.length_b   1.000
_cell.length_c   1.000
_cell.angle_alpha   90.00
_cell.angle_beta   90.00
_cell.angle_gamma   90.00
#
_symmetry.space_group_name_H-M   'P 1'
#
loop_
_entity.id
_entity.type
_entity.pdbx_description
1 polymer ?
#
loop_
_entity_poly.entity_id
_entity_poly.type
_entity_poly.pdbx_seq_one_letter_code
_entity_poly.pdbx_strand_id
1 'polypeptide(L)'
;MRSRWAAIGAAVAVAFGAGGVGWVAHATSGASISSLVNIAPCRLFDTRGGGDTVGDRSTPLGSGETFDRQVWGTNGDCTIPSTATGISYNLTVPDPIVTGFVKIYPGDAAVPNASAINPSALLGTKANGGIVGLSASGSIKLFNQVGPLNAILDITGYFVGVTPGTAVAPGAPGTNGTNGTNGTNGTNGTNGTPGTNGTNGTNGTNGLDGVNGVSGAQYGRDIAAVSAVVAGSPGATPNDVSITVGADGFPVLAFLVPNDPLLPLNGELTIVKCLDPACNAPVLPVGTSYTGLLTHLTSISIGSDGNPVVAFSDTLGALSVTKCATPNCVSFGPAQTLDLIAALDPSITVGADGNPIVSYYDSLNTSLKVAHCADVDCLVVDTPVTVDPAVADPTVDAGSFSSITIGADGNPVISYYDFAGSVKLVKCSDATCGTYRAPVTLDASALGNTSIAIGVDANPVISYADLNSTALKVVHCSNQACSAAVTPVILDAAAGAVFTTSLAISADGNPYVSYTSGGDLKVVRCTNVACTTTKAPLTVDATGGVGSQAMTIGSDANPVLAYVDSAVTGDVNVAKLTHSSWTPFGWGR
;
A
#
# COMPACT_ATOMS: atom_id res chain seq x y z
N MET A 1 -30.75 31.71 -27.59
CA MET A 1 -29.41 31.23 -27.99
C MET A 1 -28.68 30.79 -26.74
N ARG A 2 -28.61 29.50 -26.51
CA ARG A 2 -27.92 28.91 -25.33
C ARG A 2 -26.64 28.30 -25.83
N SER A 3 -25.50 28.91 -25.51
CA SER A 3 -24.20 28.36 -25.82
C SER A 3 -23.87 27.21 -24.85
N ARG A 4 -23.62 26.06 -25.42
CA ARG A 4 -23.07 24.87 -24.72
C ARG A 4 -21.57 25.09 -24.50
N TRP A 5 -21.16 25.20 -23.26
CA TRP A 5 -19.76 25.08 -22.89
C TRP A 5 -19.45 23.60 -22.70
N ALA A 6 -18.63 23.06 -23.57
CA ALA A 6 -18.01 21.75 -23.37
C ALA A 6 -16.95 21.90 -22.28
N ALA A 7 -17.12 21.21 -21.17
CA ALA A 7 -16.12 21.11 -20.14
C ALA A 7 -14.98 20.22 -20.64
N ILE A 8 -13.83 20.80 -20.94
CA ILE A 8 -12.57 20.08 -21.15
C ILE A 8 -12.06 19.74 -19.77
N GLY A 9 -12.00 18.45 -19.45
CA GLY A 9 -11.50 17.93 -18.20
C GLY A 9 -10.06 18.34 -17.95
N ALA A 10 -9.81 18.96 -16.81
CA ALA A 10 -8.49 19.33 -16.36
C ALA A 10 -7.70 18.06 -15.98
N ALA A 11 -6.50 17.92 -16.52
CA ALA A 11 -5.54 16.93 -16.04
C ALA A 11 -5.15 17.29 -14.60
N VAL A 12 -5.46 16.40 -13.66
CA VAL A 12 -5.03 16.56 -12.27
C VAL A 12 -3.57 16.11 -12.19
N ALA A 13 -2.66 17.08 -12.05
CA ALA A 13 -1.29 16.80 -11.65
C ALA A 13 -1.30 16.56 -10.14
N VAL A 14 -1.18 15.30 -9.72
CA VAL A 14 -1.01 14.96 -8.30
C VAL A 14 0.45 15.20 -7.94
N ALA A 15 0.70 16.23 -7.15
CA ALA A 15 2.01 16.47 -6.58
C ALA A 15 2.22 15.54 -5.39
N PHE A 16 3.20 14.66 -5.48
CA PHE A 16 3.64 13.83 -4.36
C PHE A 16 4.73 14.56 -3.59
N GLY A 17 4.47 14.84 -2.32
CA GLY A 17 5.53 14.92 -1.34
C GLY A 17 6.16 13.53 -1.19
N ALA A 18 7.49 13.47 -1.04
CA ALA A 18 8.32 12.26 -1.07
C ALA A 18 7.58 10.99 -0.61
N GLY A 19 7.31 10.09 -1.54
CA GLY A 19 7.04 8.68 -1.24
C GLY A 19 5.63 8.14 -1.50
N GLY A 20 4.88 8.64 -2.47
CA GLY A 20 3.59 8.01 -2.83
C GLY A 20 3.53 7.57 -4.29
N VAL A 21 3.14 6.33 -4.55
CA VAL A 21 2.83 5.84 -5.90
C VAL A 21 1.42 6.29 -6.27
N GLY A 22 1.31 7.27 -7.14
CA GLY A 22 0.02 7.78 -7.60
C GLY A 22 -0.35 7.29 -8.98
N TRP A 23 -1.59 6.98 -9.16
CA TRP A 23 -2.20 6.63 -10.42
C TRP A 23 -2.55 7.89 -11.21
N VAL A 24 -2.11 7.96 -12.47
CA VAL A 24 -2.55 9.01 -13.40
C VAL A 24 -3.74 8.47 -14.18
N ALA A 25 -4.94 8.95 -13.86
CA ALA A 25 -6.13 8.67 -14.65
C ALA A 25 -6.13 9.57 -15.90
N HIS A 26 -5.95 9.00 -17.09
CA HIS A 26 -6.29 9.65 -18.34
C HIS A 26 -7.76 9.34 -18.67
N ALA A 27 -8.62 10.35 -18.61
CA ALA A 27 -9.98 10.24 -19.11
C ALA A 27 -10.02 10.49 -20.63
N THR A 28 -9.67 9.48 -21.42
CA THR A 28 -10.08 9.36 -22.82
C THR A 28 -10.37 7.89 -23.11
N SER A 29 -11.43 7.63 -23.88
CA SER A 29 -11.87 6.31 -24.31
C SER A 29 -10.71 5.55 -25.00
N GLY A 30 -10.10 4.63 -24.26
CA GLY A 30 -8.92 3.87 -24.68
C GLY A 30 -7.78 4.02 -23.66
N ALA A 31 -8.03 3.73 -22.39
CA ALA A 31 -7.01 3.81 -21.35
C ALA A 31 -5.87 2.83 -21.64
N SER A 32 -4.72 3.35 -22.07
CA SER A 32 -3.47 2.61 -22.05
C SER A 32 -2.94 2.63 -20.64
N ILE A 33 -2.79 1.47 -20.02
CA ILE A 33 -2.12 1.30 -18.74
C ILE A 33 -0.65 1.67 -18.95
N SER A 34 -0.09 2.55 -18.09
CA SER A 34 1.32 2.91 -18.13
C SER A 34 2.08 2.22 -16.99
N SER A 35 3.20 1.60 -17.31
CA SER A 35 4.11 0.98 -16.33
C SER A 35 5.30 1.88 -16.07
N LEU A 36 5.70 2.04 -14.79
CA LEU A 36 6.92 2.77 -14.41
C LEU A 36 8.13 1.84 -14.56
N VAL A 37 9.13 2.32 -15.30
CA VAL A 37 10.44 1.70 -15.42
C VAL A 37 11.42 2.54 -14.58
N ASN A 38 11.90 1.98 -13.48
CA ASN A 38 12.91 2.61 -12.65
C ASN A 38 14.28 2.57 -13.33
N ILE A 39 15.02 3.65 -13.28
CA ILE A 39 16.39 3.75 -13.78
C ILE A 39 17.32 4.26 -12.67
N ALA A 40 18.63 4.05 -12.83
CA ALA A 40 19.59 4.78 -12.02
C ALA A 40 19.36 6.29 -12.24
N PRO A 41 19.22 7.10 -11.17
CA PRO A 41 18.96 8.53 -11.32
C PRO A 41 20.00 9.18 -12.23
N CYS A 42 19.54 9.96 -13.20
CA CYS A 42 20.39 10.67 -14.16
C CYS A 42 19.98 12.14 -14.23
N ARG A 43 20.92 13.02 -14.50
CA ARG A 43 20.66 14.45 -14.61
C ARG A 43 20.26 14.83 -16.03
N LEU A 44 19.04 15.33 -16.20
CA LEU A 44 18.58 15.83 -17.50
C LEU A 44 19.16 17.22 -17.81
N PHE A 45 19.18 18.09 -16.81
CA PHE A 45 19.83 19.39 -16.93
C PHE A 45 20.18 20.00 -15.56
N ASP A 46 21.19 20.87 -15.58
CA ASP A 46 21.58 21.75 -14.48
C ASP A 46 21.93 23.12 -15.06
N THR A 47 21.17 24.15 -14.73
CA THR A 47 21.34 25.49 -15.32
C THR A 47 22.39 26.34 -14.62
N ARG A 48 23.05 25.81 -13.57
CA ARG A 48 24.18 26.50 -12.93
C ARG A 48 25.35 26.59 -13.90
N GLY A 49 26.08 27.70 -13.86
CA GLY A 49 27.26 27.90 -14.68
C GLY A 49 28.49 27.14 -14.16
N GLY A 50 29.53 27.07 -15.01
CA GLY A 50 30.80 26.43 -14.65
C GLY A 50 30.80 24.90 -14.74
N GLY A 51 31.47 24.23 -13.81
CA GLY A 51 31.61 22.77 -13.82
C GLY A 51 30.35 21.99 -13.48
N ASP A 52 29.31 22.66 -12.98
CA ASP A 52 28.04 22.04 -12.60
C ASP A 52 27.04 21.94 -13.76
N THR A 53 27.28 22.62 -14.87
CA THR A 53 26.37 22.65 -16.02
C THR A 53 26.16 21.27 -16.61
N VAL A 54 24.92 20.83 -16.72
CA VAL A 54 24.51 19.65 -17.49
C VAL A 54 23.44 20.07 -18.52
N GLY A 55 23.60 19.60 -19.74
CA GLY A 55 22.78 20.02 -20.87
C GLY A 55 23.30 21.28 -21.55
N ASP A 56 22.46 21.92 -22.33
CA ASP A 56 22.79 23.04 -23.25
C ASP A 56 22.61 24.43 -22.65
N ARG A 57 22.21 24.53 -21.37
CA ARG A 57 21.94 25.81 -20.69
C ARG A 57 22.81 25.95 -19.44
N SER A 58 23.58 27.05 -19.40
CA SER A 58 24.47 27.42 -18.28
C SER A 58 24.07 28.73 -17.60
N THR A 59 22.80 29.15 -17.75
CA THR A 59 22.29 30.41 -17.19
C THR A 59 20.97 30.18 -16.47
N PRO A 60 20.70 30.93 -15.39
CA PRO A 60 19.42 30.87 -14.69
C PRO A 60 18.21 31.10 -15.60
N LEU A 61 17.05 30.56 -15.23
CA LEU A 61 15.77 30.89 -15.86
C LEU A 61 15.34 32.30 -15.42
N GLY A 62 14.99 33.15 -16.42
CA GLY A 62 14.48 34.51 -16.17
C GLY A 62 13.06 34.53 -15.61
N SER A 63 12.59 35.71 -15.19
CA SER A 63 11.21 35.94 -14.75
C SER A 63 10.22 35.77 -15.90
N GLY A 64 9.17 34.99 -15.73
CA GLY A 64 8.16 34.68 -16.75
C GLY A 64 8.67 33.79 -17.88
N GLU A 65 9.87 33.25 -17.76
CA GLU A 65 10.49 32.44 -18.81
C GLU A 65 9.93 31.02 -18.80
N THR A 66 9.73 30.48 -20.02
CA THR A 66 9.44 29.07 -20.26
C THR A 66 10.65 28.43 -20.93
N PHE A 67 11.18 27.37 -20.31
CA PHE A 67 12.31 26.60 -20.80
C PHE A 67 11.81 25.24 -21.31
N ASP A 68 11.95 24.99 -22.61
CA ASP A 68 11.60 23.73 -23.25
C ASP A 68 12.79 22.77 -23.21
N ARG A 69 12.54 21.49 -22.89
CA ARG A 69 13.58 20.49 -22.79
C ARG A 69 13.17 19.15 -23.38
N GLN A 70 13.96 18.67 -24.33
CA GLN A 70 13.82 17.31 -24.88
C GLN A 70 14.18 16.27 -23.83
N VAL A 71 13.34 15.22 -23.73
CA VAL A 71 13.53 14.10 -22.79
C VAL A 71 13.91 12.83 -23.54
N TRP A 72 13.23 12.52 -24.65
CA TRP A 72 13.55 11.33 -25.45
C TRP A 72 14.96 11.41 -26.05
N GLY A 73 15.62 10.25 -26.12
CA GLY A 73 17.00 10.15 -26.60
C GLY A 73 18.01 10.39 -25.48
N THR A 74 19.23 10.71 -25.85
CA THR A 74 20.31 11.03 -24.92
C THR A 74 20.38 12.54 -24.72
N ASN A 75 20.00 13.00 -23.52
CA ASN A 75 19.98 14.41 -23.14
C ASN A 75 20.52 14.57 -21.71
N GLY A 76 21.47 15.50 -21.52
CA GLY A 76 22.24 15.54 -20.28
C GLY A 76 22.95 14.21 -20.05
N ASP A 77 22.79 13.66 -18.84
CA ASP A 77 23.32 12.33 -18.48
C ASP A 77 22.26 11.22 -18.64
N CYS A 78 21.07 11.56 -19.17
CA CYS A 78 19.94 10.63 -19.28
C CYS A 78 19.82 10.06 -20.69
N THR A 79 19.42 8.79 -20.79
CA THR A 79 18.99 8.14 -22.04
C THR A 79 17.60 7.56 -21.84
N ILE A 80 16.57 8.24 -22.40
CA ILE A 80 15.15 7.89 -22.24
C ILE A 80 14.59 7.44 -23.59
N PRO A 81 13.96 6.24 -23.67
CA PRO A 81 13.44 5.74 -24.94
C PRO A 81 12.26 6.57 -25.46
N SER A 82 12.09 6.60 -26.78
CA SER A 82 10.96 7.30 -27.44
C SER A 82 9.60 6.67 -27.19
N THR A 83 9.56 5.50 -26.55
CA THR A 83 8.33 4.85 -26.08
C THR A 83 7.86 5.38 -24.71
N ALA A 84 8.67 6.20 -24.03
CA ALA A 84 8.29 6.79 -22.76
C ALA A 84 7.15 7.80 -22.94
N THR A 85 6.11 7.67 -22.11
CA THR A 85 4.93 8.55 -22.11
C THR A 85 4.96 9.59 -20.99
N GLY A 86 5.86 9.42 -20.02
CA GLY A 86 6.06 10.31 -18.87
C GLY A 86 7.36 10.00 -18.15
N ILE A 87 7.74 10.86 -17.22
CA ILE A 87 8.92 10.67 -16.35
C ILE A 87 8.57 10.89 -14.88
N SER A 88 9.24 10.14 -14.01
CA SER A 88 9.39 10.45 -12.59
C SER A 88 10.67 11.26 -12.42
N TYR A 89 10.59 12.38 -11.71
CA TYR A 89 11.69 13.33 -11.60
C TYR A 89 11.86 13.89 -10.19
N ASN A 90 13.04 14.45 -9.91
CA ASN A 90 13.30 15.35 -8.78
C ASN A 90 13.74 16.71 -9.34
N LEU A 91 12.98 17.77 -9.03
CA LEU A 91 13.29 19.14 -9.41
C LEU A 91 13.86 19.88 -8.21
N THR A 92 15.11 20.36 -8.34
CA THR A 92 15.80 21.13 -7.31
C THR A 92 16.01 22.56 -7.76
N VAL A 93 15.68 23.51 -6.90
CA VAL A 93 16.01 24.95 -7.05
C VAL A 93 17.06 25.28 -6.00
N PRO A 94 18.33 25.39 -6.38
CA PRO A 94 19.40 25.72 -5.45
C PRO A 94 19.38 27.21 -5.12
N ASP A 95 19.52 27.53 -3.84
CA ASP A 95 19.68 28.87 -3.25
C ASP A 95 18.88 29.97 -3.95
N PRO A 96 17.53 29.88 -3.98
CA PRO A 96 16.70 30.87 -4.65
C PRO A 96 16.83 32.23 -3.96
N ILE A 97 17.04 33.27 -4.75
CA ILE A 97 17.13 34.67 -4.26
C ILE A 97 15.78 35.39 -4.25
N VAL A 98 14.74 34.73 -4.76
CA VAL A 98 13.36 35.25 -4.81
C VAL A 98 12.38 34.18 -4.37
N THR A 99 11.22 34.59 -3.86
CA THR A 99 10.09 33.72 -3.57
C THR A 99 9.13 33.73 -4.75
N GLY A 100 8.75 32.52 -5.21
CA GLY A 100 7.87 32.37 -6.36
C GLY A 100 7.48 30.92 -6.57
N PHE A 101 7.12 30.54 -7.79
CA PHE A 101 6.85 29.16 -8.15
C PHE A 101 7.45 28.77 -9.51
N VAL A 102 7.73 27.48 -9.64
CA VAL A 102 8.10 26.85 -10.92
C VAL A 102 7.04 25.81 -11.26
N LYS A 103 6.65 25.77 -12.52
CA LYS A 103 5.72 24.76 -13.08
C LYS A 103 6.48 23.87 -14.03
N ILE A 104 6.10 22.57 -14.09
CA ILE A 104 6.59 21.62 -15.07
C ILE A 104 5.38 20.94 -15.75
N TYR A 105 5.43 20.77 -17.08
CA TYR A 105 4.31 20.28 -17.86
C TYR A 105 4.77 19.74 -19.22
N PRO A 106 3.94 18.94 -19.95
CA PRO A 106 4.28 18.45 -21.28
C PRO A 106 4.56 19.57 -22.28
N GLY A 107 5.51 19.38 -23.18
CA GLY A 107 5.98 20.40 -24.10
C GLY A 107 4.90 20.99 -25.03
N ASP A 108 3.84 20.23 -25.32
CA ASP A 108 2.68 20.62 -26.15
C ASP A 108 1.48 21.12 -25.34
N ALA A 109 1.54 21.07 -24.01
CA ALA A 109 0.44 21.50 -23.15
C ALA A 109 0.48 23.02 -22.86
N ALA A 110 -0.68 23.57 -22.50
CA ALA A 110 -0.77 24.92 -21.94
C ALA A 110 -0.20 24.97 -20.52
N VAL A 111 0.26 26.14 -20.09
CA VAL A 111 0.78 26.36 -18.73
C VAL A 111 -0.29 26.00 -17.69
N PRO A 112 -0.07 25.01 -16.83
CA PRO A 112 -1.06 24.58 -15.83
C PRO A 112 -1.21 25.62 -14.71
N ASN A 113 -2.30 25.53 -13.93
CA ASN A 113 -2.45 26.35 -12.73
C ASN A 113 -1.60 25.83 -11.56
N ALA A 114 -1.35 24.52 -11.49
CA ALA A 114 -0.56 23.91 -10.43
C ALA A 114 0.94 24.24 -10.55
N SER A 115 1.61 24.44 -9.42
CA SER A 115 3.07 24.55 -9.32
C SER A 115 3.72 23.22 -9.00
N ALA A 116 4.92 22.98 -9.56
CA ALA A 116 5.73 21.80 -9.23
C ALA A 116 6.57 22.04 -7.97
N ILE A 117 7.06 23.27 -7.77
CA ILE A 117 7.85 23.66 -6.60
C ILE A 117 7.67 25.14 -6.31
N ASN A 118 7.67 25.52 -5.03
CA ASN A 118 7.55 26.89 -4.56
C ASN A 118 8.84 27.28 -3.81
N PRO A 119 9.89 27.77 -4.51
CA PRO A 119 11.11 28.23 -3.89
C PRO A 119 10.89 29.50 -3.07
N SER A 120 11.69 29.66 -2.02
CA SER A 120 11.64 30.82 -1.14
C SER A 120 13.06 31.31 -0.84
N ALA A 121 13.29 32.60 -1.00
CA ALA A 121 14.57 33.24 -0.67
C ALA A 121 14.98 33.07 0.82
N LEU A 122 14.01 32.79 1.69
CA LEU A 122 14.25 32.62 3.14
C LEU A 122 14.60 31.18 3.56
N LEU A 123 14.29 30.19 2.70
CA LEU A 123 14.36 28.77 3.08
C LEU A 123 15.53 28.02 2.40
N GLY A 124 16.35 28.70 1.61
CA GLY A 124 17.48 28.10 0.90
C GLY A 124 17.07 27.11 -0.19
N THR A 125 17.97 26.21 -0.53
CA THR A 125 17.76 25.17 -1.56
C THR A 125 16.52 24.35 -1.26
N LYS A 126 15.67 24.16 -2.28
CA LYS A 126 14.44 23.35 -2.20
C LYS A 126 14.41 22.32 -3.32
N ALA A 127 14.01 21.10 -2.99
CA ALA A 127 13.78 20.03 -3.96
C ALA A 127 12.36 19.49 -3.81
N ASN A 128 11.77 19.02 -4.92
CA ASN A 128 10.48 18.35 -4.94
C ASN A 128 10.45 17.28 -6.02
N GLY A 129 10.02 16.07 -5.65
CA GLY A 129 9.78 14.98 -6.58
C GLY A 129 8.41 15.10 -7.25
N GLY A 130 8.26 14.54 -8.45
CA GLY A 130 6.99 14.56 -9.16
C GLY A 130 6.99 13.65 -10.38
N ILE A 131 5.82 13.62 -11.03
CA ILE A 131 5.60 12.92 -12.30
C ILE A 131 5.09 13.95 -13.30
N VAL A 132 5.59 13.85 -14.54
CA VAL A 132 5.09 14.68 -15.65
C VAL A 132 4.95 13.83 -16.90
N GLY A 133 3.84 13.99 -17.62
CA GLY A 133 3.67 13.44 -18.97
C GLY A 133 4.63 14.10 -19.96
N LEU A 134 4.97 13.38 -21.01
CA LEU A 134 5.74 13.92 -22.12
C LEU A 134 4.80 14.38 -23.24
N SER A 135 5.25 15.41 -24.00
CA SER A 135 4.58 15.80 -25.23
C SER A 135 4.62 14.69 -26.28
N ALA A 136 3.86 14.83 -27.36
CA ALA A 136 3.92 13.92 -28.50
C ALA A 136 5.31 13.82 -29.15
N SER A 137 6.18 14.83 -28.94
CA SER A 137 7.59 14.86 -29.35
C SER A 137 8.57 14.43 -28.26
N GLY A 138 8.08 14.05 -27.06
CA GLY A 138 8.93 13.61 -25.96
C GLY A 138 9.62 14.72 -25.18
N SER A 139 9.02 15.90 -25.09
CA SER A 139 9.57 17.07 -24.37
C SER A 139 8.71 17.49 -23.18
N ILE A 140 9.32 18.26 -22.28
CA ILE A 140 8.69 18.97 -21.15
C ILE A 140 9.01 20.45 -21.21
N LYS A 141 8.21 21.25 -20.51
CA LYS A 141 8.47 22.68 -20.29
C LYS A 141 8.52 23.00 -18.81
N LEU A 142 9.44 23.90 -18.46
CA LEU A 142 9.48 24.54 -17.14
C LEU A 142 9.11 26.00 -17.29
N PHE A 143 8.18 26.50 -16.48
CA PHE A 143 7.84 27.92 -16.38
C PHE A 143 8.29 28.46 -15.04
N ASN A 144 9.13 29.51 -15.05
CA ASN A 144 9.55 30.23 -13.86
C ASN A 144 8.75 31.55 -13.71
N GLN A 145 8.07 31.74 -12.58
CA GLN A 145 7.25 32.92 -12.35
C GLN A 145 8.09 34.20 -12.12
N VAL A 146 9.09 34.16 -11.24
CA VAL A 146 9.74 35.37 -10.71
C VAL A 146 11.24 35.18 -10.63
N GLY A 147 11.97 36.24 -11.07
CA GLY A 147 13.40 36.44 -10.91
C GLY A 147 14.27 35.39 -11.61
N PRO A 148 15.58 35.61 -11.64
CA PRO A 148 16.48 34.57 -12.08
C PRO A 148 16.56 33.45 -11.04
N LEU A 149 16.40 32.18 -11.47
CA LEU A 149 16.64 31.01 -10.63
C LEU A 149 17.35 29.90 -11.41
N ASN A 150 18.22 29.20 -10.74
CA ASN A 150 18.78 27.95 -11.26
C ASN A 150 17.82 26.79 -10.99
N ALA A 151 17.80 25.86 -11.93
CA ALA A 151 17.00 24.64 -11.83
C ALA A 151 17.83 23.41 -12.19
N ILE A 152 17.66 22.34 -11.43
CA ILE A 152 18.30 21.05 -11.64
C ILE A 152 17.17 20.04 -11.75
N LEU A 153 17.18 19.21 -12.79
CA LEU A 153 16.20 18.14 -12.95
C LEU A 153 16.92 16.79 -13.11
N ASP A 154 16.65 15.92 -12.17
CA ASP A 154 17.10 14.53 -12.17
C ASP A 154 15.91 13.61 -12.50
N ILE A 155 16.09 12.67 -13.45
CA ILE A 155 15.08 11.65 -13.79
C ILE A 155 15.38 10.40 -12.97
N THR A 156 14.34 9.86 -12.31
CA THR A 156 14.44 8.64 -11.49
C THR A 156 13.73 7.43 -12.12
N GLY A 157 12.92 7.67 -13.16
CA GLY A 157 12.21 6.63 -13.90
C GLY A 157 11.41 7.22 -15.06
N TYR A 158 10.90 6.35 -15.93
CA TYR A 158 10.00 6.76 -17.01
C TYR A 158 8.82 5.79 -17.13
N PHE A 159 7.74 6.25 -17.72
CA PHE A 159 6.52 5.48 -17.94
C PHE A 159 6.45 5.00 -19.38
N VAL A 160 6.03 3.74 -19.59
CA VAL A 160 5.73 3.19 -20.91
C VAL A 160 4.29 2.73 -20.97
N GLY A 161 3.61 3.00 -22.09
CA GLY A 161 2.29 2.48 -22.33
C GLY A 161 2.33 0.95 -22.47
N VAL A 162 1.49 0.23 -21.72
CA VAL A 162 1.28 -1.21 -21.90
C VAL A 162 -0.02 -1.41 -22.67
N THR A 163 0.05 -2.10 -23.80
CA THR A 163 -1.15 -2.51 -24.55
C THR A 163 -1.82 -3.64 -23.77
N PRO A 164 -3.11 -3.53 -23.41
CA PRO A 164 -3.81 -4.64 -22.76
C PRO A 164 -3.73 -5.88 -23.67
N GLY A 165 -3.16 -6.97 -23.16
CA GLY A 165 -3.06 -8.24 -23.88
C GLY A 165 -1.67 -8.69 -24.34
N THR A 166 -0.64 -7.87 -24.26
CA THR A 166 0.74 -8.35 -24.40
C THR A 166 1.26 -8.73 -23.00
N ALA A 167 1.18 -10.01 -22.68
CA ALA A 167 1.98 -10.54 -21.56
C ALA A 167 3.43 -10.13 -21.81
N VAL A 168 4.07 -9.52 -20.80
CA VAL A 168 5.53 -9.32 -20.83
C VAL A 168 6.12 -10.71 -21.04
N ALA A 169 6.87 -10.90 -22.13
CA ALA A 169 7.49 -12.18 -22.42
C ALA A 169 8.31 -12.59 -21.18
N PRO A 170 8.16 -13.83 -20.71
CA PRO A 170 9.03 -14.34 -19.65
C PRO A 170 10.48 -14.11 -20.06
N GLY A 171 11.34 -13.74 -19.10
CA GLY A 171 12.77 -13.63 -19.35
C GLY A 171 13.27 -14.88 -20.09
N ALA A 172 14.14 -14.70 -21.08
CA ALA A 172 14.67 -15.80 -21.88
C ALA A 172 15.16 -16.91 -20.94
N PRO A 173 14.79 -18.19 -21.21
CA PRO A 173 15.33 -19.32 -20.45
C PRO A 173 16.86 -19.24 -20.42
N GLY A 174 17.47 -19.54 -19.28
CA GLY A 174 18.91 -19.63 -19.16
C GLY A 174 19.45 -20.56 -20.25
N THR A 175 20.56 -20.19 -20.87
CA THR A 175 21.23 -21.03 -21.86
C THR A 175 21.60 -22.35 -21.24
N ASN A 176 21.25 -23.46 -21.92
CA ASN A 176 21.67 -24.80 -21.49
C ASN A 176 23.19 -24.84 -21.30
N GLY A 177 23.64 -25.45 -20.22
CA GLY A 177 25.05 -25.68 -19.99
C GLY A 177 25.68 -26.39 -21.19
N THR A 178 26.90 -25.97 -21.58
CA THR A 178 27.66 -26.62 -22.66
C THR A 178 27.96 -28.07 -22.26
N ASN A 179 27.72 -29.01 -23.18
CA ASN A 179 28.09 -30.41 -22.98
C ASN A 179 29.59 -30.49 -22.64
N GLY A 180 29.94 -31.31 -21.65
CA GLY A 180 31.33 -31.61 -21.34
C GLY A 180 32.05 -32.16 -22.57
N THR A 181 33.31 -31.73 -22.76
CA THR A 181 34.17 -32.23 -23.82
C THR A 181 34.41 -33.72 -23.63
N ASN A 182 34.27 -34.50 -24.73
CA ASN A 182 34.61 -35.93 -24.72
C ASN A 182 36.07 -36.13 -24.30
N GLY A 183 36.30 -37.07 -23.40
CA GLY A 183 37.62 -37.48 -23.00
C GLY A 183 38.44 -37.93 -24.22
N THR A 184 39.73 -37.59 -24.28
CA THR A 184 40.67 -38.02 -25.35
C THR A 184 40.82 -39.54 -25.31
N ASN A 185 40.75 -40.20 -26.49
CA ASN A 185 41.01 -41.64 -26.62
C ASN A 185 42.41 -41.98 -26.09
N GLY A 186 42.46 -42.99 -25.23
CA GLY A 186 43.70 -43.56 -24.77
C GLY A 186 44.48 -44.17 -25.94
N THR A 187 45.82 -44.03 -25.91
CA THR A 187 46.74 -44.65 -26.89
C THR A 187 46.67 -46.16 -26.81
N ASN A 188 46.63 -46.85 -27.99
CA ASN A 188 46.62 -48.31 -28.12
C ASN A 188 47.82 -48.90 -27.35
N GLY A 189 47.48 -49.72 -26.36
CA GLY A 189 48.46 -50.59 -25.71
C GLY A 189 48.79 -51.83 -26.58
N THR A 190 50.00 -52.28 -26.52
CA THR A 190 50.47 -53.50 -27.16
C THR A 190 49.73 -54.74 -26.67
N ASN A 191 49.41 -55.69 -27.61
CA ASN A 191 48.66 -56.90 -27.36
C ASN A 191 49.16 -57.67 -26.13
N GLY A 192 48.34 -57.70 -25.11
CA GLY A 192 48.46 -58.61 -23.98
C GLY A 192 47.34 -59.65 -24.02
N THR A 193 47.55 -60.79 -23.38
CA THR A 193 46.65 -61.94 -23.28
C THR A 193 45.21 -61.54 -22.96
N PRO A 194 44.14 -62.31 -23.42
CA PRO A 194 42.77 -61.94 -23.23
C PRO A 194 42.43 -61.78 -21.75
N GLY A 195 42.15 -60.53 -21.35
CA GLY A 195 41.66 -60.21 -20.02
C GLY A 195 40.11 -60.33 -19.98
N THR A 196 39.59 -60.71 -18.84
CA THR A 196 38.16 -60.73 -18.52
C THR A 196 37.52 -59.37 -18.77
N ASN A 197 36.31 -59.36 -19.35
CA ASN A 197 35.54 -58.12 -19.59
C ASN A 197 35.54 -57.22 -18.37
N GLY A 198 35.95 -55.97 -18.55
CA GLY A 198 35.84 -54.97 -17.52
C GLY A 198 34.36 -54.69 -17.20
N THR A 199 34.06 -54.50 -15.94
CA THR A 199 32.74 -54.07 -15.47
C THR A 199 32.44 -52.67 -16.05
N ASN A 200 31.22 -52.45 -16.54
CA ASN A 200 30.75 -51.16 -16.99
C ASN A 200 31.07 -50.09 -15.95
N GLY A 201 31.64 -48.98 -16.38
CA GLY A 201 31.82 -47.80 -15.53
C GLY A 201 30.50 -47.36 -14.93
N THR A 202 30.48 -47.04 -13.65
CA THR A 202 29.33 -46.43 -12.99
C THR A 202 28.99 -45.12 -13.69
N ASN A 203 27.68 -44.91 -13.96
CA ASN A 203 27.21 -43.59 -14.48
C ASN A 203 27.76 -42.47 -13.61
N GLY A 204 28.28 -41.42 -14.25
CA GLY A 204 28.66 -40.21 -13.55
C GLY A 204 27.50 -39.71 -12.68
N THR A 205 27.81 -39.29 -11.47
CA THR A 205 26.83 -38.62 -10.59
C THR A 205 26.29 -37.40 -11.34
N ASN A 206 24.96 -37.23 -11.32
CA ASN A 206 24.31 -36.01 -11.83
C ASN A 206 25.05 -34.79 -11.26
N GLY A 207 25.35 -33.82 -12.11
CA GLY A 207 25.87 -32.52 -11.66
C GLY A 207 24.98 -32.00 -10.56
N LEU A 208 25.59 -31.43 -9.51
CA LEU A 208 24.83 -30.74 -8.46
C LEU A 208 23.92 -29.73 -9.15
N ASP A 209 22.63 -29.76 -8.80
CA ASP A 209 21.70 -28.71 -9.20
C ASP A 209 22.37 -27.36 -8.92
N GLY A 210 22.37 -26.48 -9.93
CA GLY A 210 22.90 -25.14 -9.76
C GLY A 210 22.29 -24.55 -8.49
N VAL A 211 23.12 -24.02 -7.60
CA VAL A 211 22.63 -23.29 -6.41
C VAL A 211 21.58 -22.31 -6.90
N ASN A 212 20.34 -22.48 -6.45
CA ASN A 212 19.30 -21.51 -6.69
C ASN A 212 19.87 -20.14 -6.41
N GLY A 213 19.76 -19.22 -7.39
CA GLY A 213 20.24 -17.86 -7.22
C GLY A 213 19.75 -17.36 -5.87
N VAL A 214 20.63 -16.70 -5.11
CA VAL A 214 20.40 -16.25 -3.74
C VAL A 214 18.99 -15.68 -3.68
N SER A 215 18.09 -16.39 -3.00
CA SER A 215 16.69 -16.02 -2.87
C SER A 215 16.63 -14.61 -2.30
N GLY A 216 15.91 -13.77 -3.01
CA GLY A 216 15.86 -12.32 -2.88
C GLY A 216 15.93 -11.80 -1.45
N ALA A 217 16.45 -10.60 -1.35
CA ALA A 217 16.80 -9.84 -0.16
C ALA A 217 16.04 -10.27 1.10
N GLN A 218 16.78 -10.70 2.13
CA GLN A 218 16.22 -10.84 3.47
C GLN A 218 15.75 -9.45 3.90
N TYR A 219 14.49 -9.36 4.30
CA TYR A 219 13.98 -8.13 4.88
C TYR A 219 14.61 -7.94 6.25
N GLY A 220 15.30 -6.82 6.45
CA GLY A 220 15.60 -6.32 7.77
C GLY A 220 14.32 -5.80 8.42
N ARG A 221 14.26 -5.79 9.74
CA ARG A 221 13.15 -5.20 10.50
C ARG A 221 13.71 -4.14 11.44
N ASP A 222 13.09 -2.96 11.44
CA ASP A 222 13.27 -1.96 12.48
C ASP A 222 11.99 -1.93 13.31
N ILE A 223 12.10 -2.24 14.59
CA ILE A 223 10.97 -2.21 15.53
C ILE A 223 11.12 -0.97 16.38
N ALA A 224 10.12 -0.08 16.35
CA ALA A 224 9.99 1.05 17.23
C ALA A 224 8.76 0.85 18.13
N ALA A 225 8.96 0.90 19.43
CA ALA A 225 7.85 0.89 20.38
C ALA A 225 7.18 2.27 20.37
N VAL A 226 5.89 2.30 20.12
CA VAL A 226 5.05 3.49 20.34
C VAL A 226 4.36 3.31 21.67
N SER A 227 4.85 3.98 22.71
CA SER A 227 4.27 3.87 24.03
C SER A 227 2.82 4.35 24.04
N ALA A 228 1.90 3.47 24.43
CA ALA A 228 0.49 3.78 24.63
C ALA A 228 0.22 4.47 25.96
N VAL A 229 1.24 4.96 26.65
CA VAL A 229 1.09 5.60 27.97
C VAL A 229 0.36 6.94 27.80
N VAL A 230 -0.95 6.88 27.86
CA VAL A 230 -1.75 8.05 28.19
C VAL A 230 -1.48 8.38 29.66
N ALA A 231 -1.05 9.59 29.94
CA ALA A 231 -0.75 10.06 31.30
C ALA A 231 -1.93 9.72 32.24
N GLY A 232 -1.73 8.76 33.11
CA GLY A 232 -2.69 8.43 34.17
C GLY A 232 -2.91 6.94 34.50
N SER A 233 -2.55 6.00 33.65
CA SER A 233 -2.78 4.57 33.93
C SER A 233 -1.59 3.70 33.51
N PRO A 234 -0.58 3.52 34.34
CA PRO A 234 0.48 2.54 34.08
C PRO A 234 -0.11 1.12 34.03
N GLY A 235 0.09 0.42 32.92
CA GLY A 235 -0.28 -0.99 32.78
C GLY A 235 -1.60 -1.27 32.05
N ALA A 236 -2.17 -0.30 31.35
CA ALA A 236 -3.35 -0.51 30.52
C ALA A 236 -2.94 -0.97 29.12
N THR A 237 -3.24 -2.22 28.76
CA THR A 237 -2.94 -2.79 27.43
C THR A 237 -4.09 -2.49 26.46
N PRO A 238 -3.85 -1.81 25.33
CA PRO A 238 -4.83 -1.70 24.26
C PRO A 238 -5.23 -3.07 23.72
N ASN A 239 -6.48 -3.22 23.32
CA ASN A 239 -6.97 -4.49 22.79
C ASN A 239 -6.89 -4.58 21.27
N ASP A 240 -6.81 -3.44 20.61
CA ASP A 240 -6.83 -3.36 19.14
C ASP A 240 -5.94 -2.22 18.64
N VAL A 241 -5.51 -2.31 17.39
CA VAL A 241 -4.78 -1.25 16.70
C VAL A 241 -5.12 -1.25 15.22
N SER A 242 -5.31 -0.07 14.66
CA SER A 242 -5.41 0.15 13.22
C SER A 242 -4.33 1.13 12.75
N ILE A 243 -3.90 1.00 11.49
CA ILE A 243 -2.82 1.80 10.91
C ILE A 243 -3.14 2.20 9.47
N THR A 244 -2.76 3.41 9.13
CA THR A 244 -2.76 3.91 7.74
C THR A 244 -1.53 4.80 7.52
N VAL A 245 -1.31 5.24 6.27
CA VAL A 245 -0.23 6.18 5.93
C VAL A 245 -0.83 7.54 5.63
N GLY A 246 -0.40 8.54 6.37
CA GLY A 246 -0.84 9.93 6.19
C GLY A 246 -0.40 10.53 4.85
N ALA A 247 -0.97 11.66 4.49
CA ALA A 247 -0.65 12.40 3.26
C ALA A 247 0.83 12.83 3.16
N ASP A 248 1.55 12.87 4.29
CA ASP A 248 2.99 13.14 4.37
C ASP A 248 3.86 11.87 4.20
N GLY A 249 3.23 10.71 4.04
CA GLY A 249 3.90 9.42 3.88
C GLY A 249 4.31 8.73 5.18
N PHE A 250 3.92 9.26 6.35
CA PHE A 250 4.25 8.68 7.65
C PHE A 250 3.03 7.96 8.27
N PRO A 251 3.26 6.91 9.06
CA PRO A 251 2.17 6.16 9.68
C PRO A 251 1.31 6.99 10.63
N VAL A 252 0.01 6.67 10.66
CA VAL A 252 -0.96 7.13 11.65
C VAL A 252 -1.65 5.91 12.23
N LEU A 253 -1.70 5.81 13.54
CA LEU A 253 -2.30 4.71 14.27
C LEU A 253 -3.53 5.20 15.03
N ALA A 254 -4.52 4.33 15.19
CA ALA A 254 -5.64 4.54 16.11
C ALA A 254 -5.87 3.27 16.93
N PHE A 255 -6.15 3.44 18.23
CA PHE A 255 -6.42 2.37 19.17
C PHE A 255 -7.17 2.88 20.40
N LEU A 256 -7.78 1.97 21.15
CA LEU A 256 -8.45 2.25 22.40
C LEU A 256 -7.54 1.88 23.58
N VAL A 257 -7.30 2.82 24.49
CA VAL A 257 -6.52 2.61 25.72
C VAL A 257 -7.47 2.50 26.90
N PRO A 258 -7.44 1.42 27.70
CA PRO A 258 -8.24 1.32 28.92
C PRO A 258 -8.00 2.52 29.84
N ASN A 259 -9.06 3.23 30.21
CA ASN A 259 -8.97 4.42 31.05
C ASN A 259 -9.36 4.18 32.52
N ASP A 260 -9.95 3.02 32.82
CA ASP A 260 -10.30 2.62 34.21
C ASP A 260 -10.06 1.11 34.40
N PRO A 261 -9.13 0.70 35.25
CA PRO A 261 -8.89 -0.71 35.56
C PRO A 261 -10.11 -1.40 36.22
N LEU A 262 -11.06 -0.64 36.76
CA LEU A 262 -12.31 -1.16 37.34
C LEU A 262 -13.42 -1.32 36.31
N LEU A 263 -13.30 -0.66 35.16
CA LEU A 263 -14.20 -0.76 34.02
C LEU A 263 -13.43 -1.20 32.76
N PRO A 264 -12.92 -2.43 32.73
CA PRO A 264 -11.99 -2.89 31.68
C PRO A 264 -12.61 -3.01 30.29
N LEU A 265 -13.89 -2.67 30.14
CA LEU A 265 -14.58 -2.71 28.84
C LEU A 265 -14.56 -1.37 28.09
N ASN A 266 -14.16 -0.26 28.75
CA ASN A 266 -14.14 1.07 28.16
C ASN A 266 -12.70 1.58 28.02
N GLY A 267 -12.41 2.21 26.87
CA GLY A 267 -11.10 2.83 26.61
C GLY A 267 -11.23 4.17 25.90
N GLU A 268 -10.24 5.03 26.10
CA GLU A 268 -10.11 6.29 25.39
C GLU A 268 -9.53 6.06 23.99
N LEU A 269 -10.18 6.61 22.97
CA LEU A 269 -9.66 6.60 21.62
C LEU A 269 -8.40 7.47 21.54
N THR A 270 -7.30 6.86 21.19
CA THR A 270 -5.99 7.48 21.07
C THR A 270 -5.51 7.40 19.63
N ILE A 271 -5.01 8.51 19.11
CA ILE A 271 -4.40 8.57 17.79
C ILE A 271 -2.94 8.97 17.91
N VAL A 272 -2.07 8.28 17.19
CA VAL A 272 -0.63 8.52 17.17
C VAL A 272 -0.19 8.79 15.74
N LYS A 273 0.41 9.95 15.49
CA LYS A 273 1.03 10.31 14.23
C LYS A 273 2.53 10.15 14.33
N CYS A 274 3.12 9.29 13.49
CA CYS A 274 4.57 9.15 13.42
C CYS A 274 5.21 10.35 12.69
N LEU A 275 6.44 10.68 13.07
CA LEU A 275 7.24 11.75 12.44
C LEU A 275 8.29 11.22 11.46
N ASP A 276 8.39 9.90 11.34
CA ASP A 276 9.25 9.21 10.37
C ASP A 276 8.58 7.91 9.90
N PRO A 277 9.04 7.31 8.78
CA PRO A 277 8.41 6.12 8.22
C PRO A 277 8.46 4.87 9.10
N ALA A 278 9.36 4.79 10.07
CA ALA A 278 9.54 3.66 10.97
C ALA A 278 9.00 3.93 12.38
N CYS A 279 8.43 5.12 12.61
CA CYS A 279 7.93 5.54 13.92
C CYS A 279 9.00 5.57 15.05
N ASN A 280 10.28 5.82 14.71
CA ASN A 280 11.36 5.90 15.69
C ASN A 280 11.33 7.18 16.53
N ALA A 281 10.76 8.26 15.99
CA ALA A 281 10.56 9.49 16.74
C ALA A 281 9.26 9.36 17.53
N PRO A 282 9.33 9.42 18.88
CA PRO A 282 8.14 9.37 19.70
C PRO A 282 7.25 10.59 19.40
N VAL A 283 6.06 10.34 18.90
CA VAL A 283 5.00 11.33 18.85
C VAL A 283 4.23 11.22 20.15
N LEU A 284 3.87 12.34 20.73
CA LEU A 284 2.99 12.32 21.88
C LEU A 284 1.63 11.78 21.42
N PRO A 285 1.13 10.68 22.02
CA PRO A 285 -0.22 10.22 21.73
C PRO A 285 -1.22 11.32 22.08
N VAL A 286 -2.19 11.52 21.22
CA VAL A 286 -3.27 12.50 21.46
C VAL A 286 -4.53 11.72 21.79
N GLY A 287 -4.89 11.74 23.07
CA GLY A 287 -6.19 11.26 23.53
C GLY A 287 -7.31 12.16 23.02
N THR A 288 -8.37 11.57 22.53
CA THR A 288 -9.46 12.31 21.89
C THR A 288 -10.55 12.76 22.87
N SER A 289 -10.52 12.32 24.11
CA SER A 289 -11.61 12.39 25.11
C SER A 289 -12.87 11.61 24.68
N TYR A 290 -12.83 10.89 23.55
CA TYR A 290 -13.88 9.97 23.14
C TYR A 290 -13.60 8.59 23.70
N THR A 291 -14.63 7.95 24.25
CA THR A 291 -14.52 6.62 24.84
C THR A 291 -15.29 5.60 24.01
N GLY A 292 -14.68 4.45 23.81
CA GLY A 292 -15.26 3.34 23.06
C GLY A 292 -15.23 2.03 23.85
N LEU A 293 -15.89 1.02 23.34
CA LEU A 293 -15.86 -0.33 23.89
C LEU A 293 -14.58 -1.03 23.46
N LEU A 294 -13.76 -1.45 24.43
CA LEU A 294 -12.48 -2.15 24.20
C LEU A 294 -12.64 -3.53 23.56
N THR A 295 -13.83 -4.08 23.58
CA THR A 295 -14.13 -5.38 22.95
C THR A 295 -14.31 -5.26 21.44
N HIS A 296 -14.27 -4.04 20.87
CA HIS A 296 -14.52 -3.78 19.47
C HIS A 296 -13.34 -3.11 18.81
N LEU A 297 -13.21 -3.36 17.50
CA LEU A 297 -12.09 -2.89 16.70
C LEU A 297 -12.23 -1.38 16.42
N THR A 298 -11.10 -0.73 16.20
CA THR A 298 -11.02 0.60 15.57
C THR A 298 -10.60 0.47 14.13
N SER A 299 -10.96 1.42 13.30
CA SER A 299 -10.49 1.46 11.91
C SER A 299 -10.17 2.89 11.50
N ILE A 300 -9.02 3.09 10.86
CA ILE A 300 -8.53 4.40 10.43
C ILE A 300 -8.30 4.46 8.92
N SER A 301 -8.67 5.56 8.31
CA SER A 301 -8.39 5.88 6.91
C SER A 301 -7.96 7.34 6.76
N ILE A 302 -7.48 7.73 5.57
CA ILE A 302 -7.17 9.13 5.26
C ILE A 302 -8.29 9.71 4.42
N GLY A 303 -8.92 10.77 4.91
CA GLY A 303 -9.95 11.52 4.18
C GLY A 303 -9.42 12.11 2.87
N SER A 304 -10.32 12.44 1.96
CA SER A 304 -9.98 13.08 0.68
C SER A 304 -9.29 14.44 0.83
N ASP A 305 -9.41 15.07 2.00
CA ASP A 305 -8.72 16.30 2.40
C ASP A 305 -7.32 16.07 3.01
N GLY A 306 -6.90 14.79 3.12
CA GLY A 306 -5.61 14.38 3.71
C GLY A 306 -5.63 14.24 5.23
N ASN A 307 -6.76 14.45 5.90
CA ASN A 307 -6.88 14.31 7.35
C ASN A 307 -7.30 12.88 7.73
N PRO A 308 -6.74 12.30 8.79
CA PRO A 308 -7.18 10.99 9.28
C PRO A 308 -8.63 11.01 9.78
N VAL A 309 -9.36 9.95 9.48
CA VAL A 309 -10.73 9.69 9.94
C VAL A 309 -10.77 8.31 10.60
N VAL A 310 -11.41 8.21 11.75
CA VAL A 310 -11.46 6.98 12.57
C VAL A 310 -12.89 6.60 12.86
N ALA A 311 -13.22 5.34 12.58
CA ALA A 311 -14.48 4.71 13.00
C ALA A 311 -14.22 3.87 14.26
N PHE A 312 -15.16 3.92 15.19
CA PHE A 312 -15.13 3.17 16.45
C PHE A 312 -16.55 2.95 16.98
N SER A 313 -16.72 1.96 17.85
CA SER A 313 -17.96 1.78 18.61
C SER A 313 -17.85 2.55 19.93
N ASP A 314 -18.77 3.44 20.21
CA ASP A 314 -18.78 4.18 21.46
C ASP A 314 -19.20 3.31 22.66
N THR A 315 -19.16 3.86 23.87
CA THR A 315 -19.50 3.12 25.12
C THR A 315 -20.96 2.66 25.20
N LEU A 316 -21.83 3.17 24.34
CA LEU A 316 -23.24 2.75 24.22
C LEU A 316 -23.40 1.70 23.11
N GLY A 317 -22.33 1.38 22.38
CA GLY A 317 -22.33 0.48 21.24
C GLY A 317 -22.77 1.14 19.95
N ALA A 318 -22.93 2.46 19.89
CA ALA A 318 -23.25 3.16 18.66
C ALA A 318 -22.02 3.26 17.74
N LEU A 319 -22.23 3.15 16.41
CA LEU A 319 -21.19 3.43 15.43
C LEU A 319 -20.91 4.92 15.40
N SER A 320 -19.67 5.29 15.69
CA SER A 320 -19.22 6.67 15.69
C SER A 320 -17.99 6.87 14.82
N VAL A 321 -17.86 8.07 14.25
CA VAL A 321 -16.70 8.50 13.47
C VAL A 321 -16.20 9.83 14.02
N THR A 322 -14.89 9.97 14.16
CA THR A 322 -14.23 11.26 14.40
C THR A 322 -13.15 11.52 13.37
N LYS A 323 -12.89 12.77 13.09
CA LYS A 323 -11.92 13.20 12.09
C LYS A 323 -10.92 14.16 12.70
N CYS A 324 -9.65 13.99 12.34
CA CYS A 324 -8.61 14.95 12.69
C CYS A 324 -8.83 16.28 11.95
N ALA A 325 -8.67 17.40 12.65
CA ALA A 325 -8.79 18.72 12.05
C ALA A 325 -7.59 19.07 11.14
N THR A 326 -6.49 18.33 11.28
CA THR A 326 -5.26 18.49 10.50
C THR A 326 -4.62 17.14 10.22
N PRO A 327 -3.76 17.01 9.17
CA PRO A 327 -3.04 15.76 8.88
C PRO A 327 -2.17 15.26 10.03
N ASN A 328 -1.75 16.14 10.95
CA ASN A 328 -0.94 15.79 12.12
C ASN A 328 -1.77 15.42 13.35
N CYS A 329 -3.09 15.41 13.26
CA CYS A 329 -4.00 15.00 14.32
C CYS A 329 -3.79 15.72 15.68
N VAL A 330 -3.39 16.99 15.69
CA VAL A 330 -3.21 17.75 16.95
C VAL A 330 -4.55 18.16 17.58
N SER A 331 -5.64 18.08 16.84
CA SER A 331 -7.01 18.33 17.30
C SER A 331 -8.00 17.54 16.45
N PHE A 332 -9.19 17.32 17.02
CA PHE A 332 -10.25 16.50 16.45
C PHE A 332 -11.53 17.31 16.28
N GLY A 333 -12.31 16.97 15.26
CA GLY A 333 -13.69 17.37 15.16
C GLY A 333 -14.58 16.63 16.18
N PRO A 334 -15.84 17.05 16.34
CA PRO A 334 -16.78 16.32 17.19
C PRO A 334 -17.03 14.92 16.61
N ALA A 335 -17.13 13.91 17.51
CA ALA A 335 -17.55 12.58 17.06
C ALA A 335 -18.99 12.64 16.53
N GLN A 336 -19.20 12.02 15.38
CA GLN A 336 -20.50 11.91 14.73
C GLN A 336 -20.99 10.48 14.86
N THR A 337 -22.24 10.31 15.34
CA THR A 337 -22.87 9.00 15.40
C THR A 337 -23.50 8.68 14.06
N LEU A 338 -23.07 7.59 13.44
CA LEU A 338 -23.58 7.13 12.15
C LEU A 338 -24.77 6.19 12.29
N ASP A 339 -24.76 5.35 13.32
CA ASP A 339 -25.87 4.45 13.67
C ASP A 339 -25.95 4.26 15.19
N LEU A 340 -27.15 4.30 15.74
CA LEU A 340 -27.41 4.16 17.20
C LEU A 340 -27.49 2.70 17.66
N ILE A 341 -27.24 1.73 16.77
CA ILE A 341 -27.37 0.31 17.03
C ILE A 341 -26.04 -0.25 17.55
N ALA A 342 -26.08 -1.39 18.25
CA ALA A 342 -24.90 -2.11 18.73
C ALA A 342 -23.98 -2.56 17.57
N ALA A 343 -23.15 -1.64 17.13
CA ALA A 343 -22.24 -1.79 16.02
C ALA A 343 -20.91 -2.38 16.49
N LEU A 344 -20.47 -3.47 15.86
CA LEU A 344 -19.21 -4.15 16.15
C LEU A 344 -18.33 -4.17 14.90
N ASP A 345 -17.03 -4.28 15.13
CA ASP A 345 -16.01 -4.51 14.09
C ASP A 345 -16.11 -3.53 12.91
N PRO A 346 -16.11 -2.20 13.15
CA PRO A 346 -16.18 -1.24 12.06
C PRO A 346 -14.93 -1.28 11.20
N SER A 347 -15.12 -1.16 9.89
CA SER A 347 -14.04 -0.99 8.91
C SER A 347 -14.35 0.22 8.04
N ILE A 348 -13.44 1.21 7.98
CA ILE A 348 -13.63 2.47 7.27
C ILE A 348 -12.71 2.59 6.05
N THR A 349 -13.26 3.13 4.99
CA THR A 349 -12.50 3.61 3.83
C THR A 349 -13.09 4.92 3.31
N VAL A 350 -12.47 5.53 2.31
CA VAL A 350 -12.99 6.73 1.65
C VAL A 350 -13.50 6.36 0.27
N GLY A 351 -14.75 6.66 0.01
CA GLY A 351 -15.43 6.39 -1.25
C GLY A 351 -14.83 7.13 -2.44
N ALA A 352 -15.22 6.75 -3.66
CA ALA A 352 -14.82 7.44 -4.88
C ALA A 352 -15.39 8.87 -4.97
N ASP A 353 -16.41 9.19 -4.19
CA ASP A 353 -16.99 10.52 -4.01
C ASP A 353 -16.18 11.40 -3.03
N GLY A 354 -15.16 10.82 -2.37
CA GLY A 354 -14.29 11.48 -1.40
C GLY A 354 -14.83 11.46 0.04
N ASN A 355 -15.95 10.81 0.30
CA ASN A 355 -16.58 10.75 1.62
C ASN A 355 -16.28 9.42 2.34
N PRO A 356 -16.24 9.41 3.68
CA PRO A 356 -16.06 8.19 4.45
C PRO A 356 -17.25 7.22 4.29
N ILE A 357 -16.91 5.92 4.21
CA ILE A 357 -17.88 4.83 4.21
C ILE A 357 -17.40 3.72 5.14
N VAL A 358 -18.32 3.19 5.96
CA VAL A 358 -18.01 2.24 7.04
C VAL A 358 -18.86 1.00 6.89
N SER A 359 -18.24 -0.19 6.84
CA SER A 359 -18.93 -1.47 7.05
C SER A 359 -18.87 -1.85 8.52
N TYR A 360 -19.89 -2.50 9.05
CA TYR A 360 -19.94 -2.92 10.45
C TYR A 360 -20.94 -4.05 10.65
N TYR A 361 -20.76 -4.80 11.72
CA TYR A 361 -21.71 -5.80 12.17
C TYR A 361 -22.74 -5.18 13.11
N ASP A 362 -24.02 -5.26 12.75
CA ASP A 362 -25.16 -4.93 13.60
C ASP A 362 -25.50 -6.14 14.48
N SER A 363 -24.97 -6.18 15.69
CA SER A 363 -25.13 -7.32 16.59
C SER A 363 -26.56 -7.48 17.15
N LEU A 364 -27.40 -6.44 17.05
CA LEU A 364 -28.79 -6.52 17.46
C LEU A 364 -29.66 -7.24 16.40
N ASN A 365 -29.37 -7.00 15.12
CA ASN A 365 -30.09 -7.58 13.99
C ASN A 365 -29.28 -8.66 13.27
N THR A 366 -28.13 -9.03 13.79
CA THR A 366 -27.23 -10.09 13.27
C THR A 366 -26.93 -9.94 11.76
N SER A 367 -26.65 -8.73 11.34
CA SER A 367 -26.56 -8.38 9.91
C SER A 367 -25.35 -7.50 9.59
N LEU A 368 -24.83 -7.65 8.34
CA LEU A 368 -23.85 -6.72 7.80
C LEU A 368 -24.54 -5.43 7.35
N LYS A 369 -24.06 -4.31 7.84
CA LYS A 369 -24.53 -2.98 7.46
C LYS A 369 -23.41 -2.10 6.91
N VAL A 370 -23.80 -1.07 6.18
CA VAL A 370 -22.93 -0.03 5.65
C VAL A 370 -23.52 1.33 5.99
N ALA A 371 -22.71 2.23 6.55
CA ALA A 371 -23.04 3.63 6.77
C ALA A 371 -22.14 4.50 5.87
N HIS A 372 -22.73 5.42 5.13
CA HIS A 372 -22.04 6.35 4.23
C HIS A 372 -22.22 7.78 4.73
N CYS A 373 -21.14 8.54 4.77
CA CYS A 373 -21.17 9.97 5.05
C CYS A 373 -21.49 10.74 3.76
N ALA A 374 -22.43 11.67 3.81
CA ALA A 374 -22.76 12.50 2.67
C ALA A 374 -21.80 13.70 2.48
N ASP A 375 -20.87 13.89 3.42
CA ASP A 375 -19.80 14.89 3.36
C ASP A 375 -18.51 14.36 4.00
N VAL A 376 -17.40 15.03 3.71
CA VAL A 376 -16.04 14.62 4.14
C VAL A 376 -15.82 14.66 5.66
N ASP A 377 -16.65 15.39 6.40
CA ASP A 377 -16.60 15.53 7.87
C ASP A 377 -17.65 14.69 8.61
N CYS A 378 -18.44 13.91 7.86
CA CYS A 378 -19.55 13.10 8.37
C CYS A 378 -20.59 13.89 9.18
N LEU A 379 -20.77 15.19 8.91
CA LEU A 379 -21.81 16.01 9.55
C LEU A 379 -23.21 15.65 9.04
N VAL A 380 -23.27 15.12 7.82
CA VAL A 380 -24.48 14.56 7.22
C VAL A 380 -24.22 13.09 6.91
N VAL A 381 -25.13 12.24 7.36
CA VAL A 381 -25.01 10.78 7.23
C VAL A 381 -26.21 10.26 6.45
N ASP A 382 -25.96 9.42 5.46
CA ASP A 382 -27.02 8.70 4.76
C ASP A 382 -27.64 7.63 5.69
N THR A 383 -28.87 7.22 5.43
CA THR A 383 -29.48 6.12 6.19
C THR A 383 -28.67 4.84 6.01
N PRO A 384 -28.17 4.20 7.10
CA PRO A 384 -27.41 2.97 6.99
C PRO A 384 -28.17 1.86 6.26
N VAL A 385 -27.46 1.13 5.40
CA VAL A 385 -28.02 0.09 4.52
C VAL A 385 -27.64 -1.30 5.04
N THR A 386 -28.61 -2.20 5.19
CA THR A 386 -28.34 -3.61 5.46
C THR A 386 -28.01 -4.32 4.14
N VAL A 387 -26.78 -4.82 4.00
CA VAL A 387 -26.28 -5.43 2.75
C VAL A 387 -26.23 -6.97 2.79
N ASP A 388 -26.25 -7.57 3.98
CA ASP A 388 -26.54 -8.99 4.18
C ASP A 388 -27.44 -9.10 5.42
N PRO A 389 -28.77 -9.23 5.25
CA PRO A 389 -29.69 -9.39 6.37
C PRO A 389 -29.53 -10.78 6.97
N ALA A 390 -29.78 -10.88 8.27
CA ALA A 390 -29.90 -12.17 8.93
C ALA A 390 -30.84 -13.09 8.13
N VAL A 391 -30.39 -14.30 7.83
CA VAL A 391 -31.29 -15.36 7.36
C VAL A 391 -32.24 -15.71 8.51
N ALA A 392 -33.40 -16.28 8.19
CA ALA A 392 -34.43 -16.63 9.19
C ALA A 392 -33.94 -17.63 10.29
N ASP A 393 -32.69 -18.08 10.21
CA ASP A 393 -32.00 -18.87 11.22
C ASP A 393 -31.22 -17.94 12.16
N PRO A 394 -31.64 -17.74 13.41
CA PRO A 394 -30.96 -16.85 14.35
C PRO A 394 -29.59 -17.38 14.81
N THR A 395 -29.15 -18.54 14.31
CA THR A 395 -27.81 -19.10 14.57
C THR A 395 -26.78 -18.70 13.51
N VAL A 396 -27.18 -17.96 12.47
CA VAL A 396 -26.34 -17.56 11.36
C VAL A 396 -26.25 -16.03 11.33
N ASP A 397 -25.31 -15.48 12.06
CA ASP A 397 -25.00 -14.06 12.05
C ASP A 397 -24.14 -13.71 10.83
N ALA A 398 -24.45 -12.63 10.13
CA ALA A 398 -23.67 -12.14 9.00
C ALA A 398 -23.02 -10.78 9.32
N GLY A 399 -21.75 -10.62 9.00
CA GLY A 399 -21.10 -9.31 9.05
C GLY A 399 -19.97 -9.13 10.04
N SER A 400 -19.67 -10.11 10.91
CA SER A 400 -18.57 -10.01 11.85
C SER A 400 -17.22 -9.89 11.12
N PHE A 401 -16.30 -9.16 11.75
CA PHE A 401 -14.94 -8.94 11.25
C PHE A 401 -14.92 -8.46 9.79
N SER A 402 -15.79 -7.50 9.47
CA SER A 402 -15.88 -6.95 8.13
C SER A 402 -14.63 -6.14 7.77
N SER A 403 -14.28 -6.18 6.49
CA SER A 403 -13.21 -5.36 5.91
C SER A 403 -13.69 -4.77 4.59
N ILE A 404 -13.63 -3.44 4.47
CA ILE A 404 -14.13 -2.68 3.32
C ILE A 404 -12.99 -2.05 2.52
N THR A 405 -13.11 -2.07 1.20
CA THR A 405 -12.23 -1.35 0.27
C THR A 405 -13.03 -0.83 -0.92
N ILE A 406 -12.44 0.06 -1.71
CA ILE A 406 -13.07 0.58 -2.94
C ILE A 406 -12.55 -0.21 -4.14
N GLY A 407 -13.46 -0.80 -4.88
CA GLY A 407 -13.15 -1.51 -6.12
C GLY A 407 -12.66 -0.57 -7.22
N ALA A 408 -12.08 -1.14 -8.27
CA ALA A 408 -11.58 -0.37 -9.42
C ALA A 408 -12.68 0.38 -10.19
N ASP A 409 -13.94 0.03 -9.98
CA ASP A 409 -15.11 0.72 -10.52
C ASP A 409 -15.60 1.88 -9.63
N GLY A 410 -14.89 2.16 -8.53
CA GLY A 410 -15.25 3.20 -7.56
C GLY A 410 -16.31 2.79 -6.53
N ASN A 411 -16.82 1.57 -6.57
CA ASN A 411 -17.85 1.11 -5.64
C ASN A 411 -17.25 0.24 -4.52
N PRO A 412 -17.83 0.24 -3.31
CA PRO A 412 -17.33 -0.55 -2.20
C PRO A 412 -17.40 -2.07 -2.44
N VAL A 413 -16.40 -2.77 -1.90
CA VAL A 413 -16.33 -4.24 -1.80
C VAL A 413 -16.05 -4.59 -0.36
N ILE A 414 -16.81 -5.51 0.20
CA ILE A 414 -16.73 -5.86 1.61
C ILE A 414 -16.57 -7.36 1.75
N SER A 415 -15.53 -7.80 2.44
CA SER A 415 -15.40 -9.18 2.94
C SER A 415 -15.86 -9.23 4.39
N TYR A 416 -16.41 -10.35 4.81
CA TYR A 416 -16.88 -10.55 6.18
C TYR A 416 -17.00 -12.04 6.50
N TYR A 417 -17.07 -12.32 7.79
CA TYR A 417 -17.30 -13.65 8.32
C TYR A 417 -18.76 -13.83 8.73
N ASP A 418 -19.34 -14.99 8.46
CA ASP A 418 -20.60 -15.43 9.06
C ASP A 418 -20.37 -16.54 10.09
N PHE A 419 -21.17 -16.56 11.15
CA PHE A 419 -21.02 -17.58 12.20
C PHE A 419 -21.41 -18.99 11.76
N ALA A 420 -21.88 -19.18 10.52
CA ALA A 420 -21.99 -20.49 9.90
C ALA A 420 -20.61 -21.07 9.49
N GLY A 421 -19.53 -20.30 9.67
CA GLY A 421 -18.18 -20.72 9.36
C GLY A 421 -17.74 -20.39 7.95
N SER A 422 -18.30 -19.32 7.35
CA SER A 422 -17.98 -18.95 5.98
C SER A 422 -17.37 -17.55 5.89
N VAL A 423 -16.44 -17.37 4.95
CA VAL A 423 -16.05 -16.04 4.44
C VAL A 423 -16.91 -15.70 3.24
N LYS A 424 -17.51 -14.53 3.28
CA LYS A 424 -18.37 -14.00 2.21
C LYS A 424 -17.84 -12.67 1.68
N LEU A 425 -18.35 -12.28 0.52
CA LEU A 425 -18.09 -11.00 -0.10
C LEU A 425 -19.40 -10.40 -0.62
N VAL A 426 -19.60 -9.10 -0.39
CA VAL A 426 -20.63 -8.32 -1.03
C VAL A 426 -19.98 -7.19 -1.86
N LYS A 427 -20.53 -6.94 -3.05
CA LYS A 427 -20.11 -5.88 -3.96
C LYS A 427 -21.25 -4.87 -4.10
N CYS A 428 -21.00 -3.63 -3.70
CA CYS A 428 -21.91 -2.52 -3.92
C CYS A 428 -21.96 -2.18 -5.43
N SER A 429 -23.11 -1.71 -5.89
CA SER A 429 -23.34 -1.31 -7.29
C SER A 429 -23.27 0.21 -7.47
N ASP A 430 -23.19 0.95 -6.36
CA ASP A 430 -22.99 2.41 -6.32
C ASP A 430 -22.06 2.79 -5.16
N ALA A 431 -21.59 4.03 -5.15
CA ALA A 431 -20.60 4.52 -4.19
C ALA A 431 -21.10 4.58 -2.74
N THR A 432 -22.41 4.70 -2.52
CA THR A 432 -23.04 4.76 -1.19
C THR A 432 -23.51 3.41 -0.67
N CYS A 433 -23.37 2.35 -1.48
CA CYS A 433 -23.91 1.02 -1.22
C CYS A 433 -25.45 0.97 -1.08
N GLY A 434 -26.16 1.98 -1.63
CA GLY A 434 -27.61 1.99 -1.69
C GLY A 434 -28.19 0.85 -2.53
N THR A 435 -27.41 0.35 -3.48
CA THR A 435 -27.65 -0.88 -4.26
C THR A 435 -26.43 -1.79 -4.23
N TYR A 436 -26.64 -3.09 -4.14
CA TYR A 436 -25.58 -4.07 -4.02
C TYR A 436 -25.95 -5.41 -4.69
N ARG A 437 -24.96 -6.26 -4.95
CA ARG A 437 -25.15 -7.61 -5.44
C ARG A 437 -25.39 -8.57 -4.27
N ALA A 438 -26.09 -9.67 -4.51
CA ALA A 438 -26.24 -10.72 -3.52
C ALA A 438 -24.85 -11.18 -3.01
N PRO A 439 -24.70 -11.40 -1.69
CA PRO A 439 -23.46 -11.91 -1.11
C PRO A 439 -23.01 -13.24 -1.74
N VAL A 440 -21.69 -13.38 -1.91
CA VAL A 440 -21.07 -14.59 -2.47
C VAL A 440 -20.25 -15.27 -1.38
N THR A 441 -20.46 -16.57 -1.16
CA THR A 441 -19.61 -17.38 -0.28
C THR A 441 -18.30 -17.72 -1.01
N LEU A 442 -17.18 -17.34 -0.40
CA LEU A 442 -15.83 -17.58 -0.93
C LEU A 442 -15.24 -18.90 -0.42
N ASP A 443 -15.42 -19.17 0.87
CA ASP A 443 -15.00 -20.41 1.53
C ASP A 443 -16.01 -20.71 2.65
N ALA A 444 -16.51 -21.94 2.71
CA ALA A 444 -17.42 -22.43 3.75
C ALA A 444 -16.67 -23.11 4.92
N SER A 445 -15.37 -22.89 5.03
CA SER A 445 -14.51 -23.43 6.08
C SER A 445 -13.52 -22.35 6.53
N ALA A 446 -14.05 -21.35 7.22
CA ALA A 446 -13.31 -20.17 7.65
C ALA A 446 -13.63 -19.80 9.10
N LEU A 447 -12.77 -19.01 9.73
CA LEU A 447 -12.95 -18.48 11.08
C LEU A 447 -12.37 -17.06 11.19
N GLY A 448 -13.11 -16.16 11.84
CA GLY A 448 -12.63 -14.89 12.37
C GLY A 448 -12.32 -13.82 11.32
N ASN A 449 -11.32 -13.02 11.59
CA ASN A 449 -11.01 -11.79 10.86
C ASN A 449 -10.78 -12.00 9.37
N THR A 450 -11.35 -11.12 8.58
CA THR A 450 -11.06 -11.00 7.14
C THR A 450 -10.30 -9.70 6.87
N SER A 451 -9.47 -9.69 5.84
CA SER A 451 -8.85 -8.47 5.32
C SER A 451 -8.87 -8.47 3.80
N ILE A 452 -9.33 -7.37 3.21
CA ILE A 452 -9.52 -7.24 1.76
C ILE A 452 -8.68 -6.11 1.18
N ALA A 453 -8.11 -6.33 0.01
CA ALA A 453 -7.53 -5.29 -0.83
C ALA A 453 -7.81 -5.56 -2.31
N ILE A 454 -7.64 -4.56 -3.16
CA ILE A 454 -7.79 -4.71 -4.61
C ILE A 454 -6.43 -4.97 -5.24
N GLY A 455 -6.30 -6.10 -5.92
CA GLY A 455 -5.11 -6.46 -6.67
C GLY A 455 -4.83 -5.53 -7.84
N VAL A 456 -3.63 -5.57 -8.39
CA VAL A 456 -3.24 -4.78 -9.57
C VAL A 456 -4.04 -5.14 -10.84
N ASP A 457 -4.70 -6.28 -10.84
CA ASP A 457 -5.64 -6.75 -11.87
C ASP A 457 -7.07 -6.25 -11.64
N ALA A 458 -7.26 -5.34 -10.68
CA ALA A 458 -8.55 -4.76 -10.30
C ALA A 458 -9.53 -5.72 -9.61
N ASN A 459 -9.06 -6.91 -9.20
CA ASN A 459 -9.88 -7.91 -8.53
C ASN A 459 -9.60 -7.96 -7.02
N PRO A 460 -10.60 -8.32 -6.20
CA PRO A 460 -10.40 -8.47 -4.76
C PRO A 460 -9.46 -9.62 -4.40
N VAL A 461 -8.63 -9.38 -3.39
CA VAL A 461 -7.81 -10.38 -2.69
C VAL A 461 -8.21 -10.35 -1.24
N ILE A 462 -8.52 -11.49 -0.65
CA ILE A 462 -9.02 -11.60 0.73
C ILE A 462 -8.19 -12.60 1.51
N SER A 463 -7.65 -12.22 2.67
CA SER A 463 -6.98 -13.11 3.62
C SER A 463 -7.89 -13.42 4.80
N TYR A 464 -7.77 -14.65 5.35
CA TYR A 464 -8.54 -15.14 6.50
C TYR A 464 -7.92 -16.42 7.09
N ALA A 465 -8.35 -16.80 8.29
CA ALA A 465 -8.00 -18.09 8.90
C ALA A 465 -8.96 -19.21 8.47
N ASP A 466 -8.48 -20.46 8.44
CA ASP A 466 -9.36 -21.63 8.27
C ASP A 466 -10.21 -21.90 9.53
N LEU A 467 -11.27 -22.71 9.39
CA LEU A 467 -12.21 -23.01 10.48
C LEU A 467 -11.57 -23.55 11.75
N ASN A 468 -10.43 -24.23 11.63
CA ASN A 468 -9.69 -24.75 12.78
C ASN A 468 -8.63 -23.77 13.29
N SER A 469 -8.53 -22.58 12.72
CA SER A 469 -7.50 -21.56 12.98
C SER A 469 -6.06 -22.09 12.86
N THR A 470 -5.84 -23.13 12.06
CA THR A 470 -4.53 -23.79 11.92
C THR A 470 -3.78 -23.39 10.66
N ALA A 471 -4.46 -22.74 9.71
CA ALA A 471 -3.87 -22.29 8.46
C ALA A 471 -4.30 -20.87 8.12
N LEU A 472 -3.35 -20.11 7.57
CA LEU A 472 -3.63 -18.85 6.91
C LEU A 472 -4.00 -19.13 5.46
N LYS A 473 -5.13 -18.59 5.02
CA LYS A 473 -5.64 -18.73 3.65
C LYS A 473 -5.78 -17.38 2.96
N VAL A 474 -5.77 -17.41 1.62
CA VAL A 474 -6.12 -16.28 0.77
C VAL A 474 -7.00 -16.74 -0.38
N VAL A 475 -7.94 -15.88 -0.78
CA VAL A 475 -8.71 -15.99 -2.01
C VAL A 475 -8.39 -14.81 -2.90
N HIS A 476 -8.11 -15.06 -4.18
CA HIS A 476 -8.03 -14.07 -5.22
C HIS A 476 -9.20 -14.25 -6.19
N CYS A 477 -10.00 -13.20 -6.35
CA CYS A 477 -11.17 -13.21 -7.21
C CYS A 477 -10.76 -13.07 -8.68
N SER A 478 -11.47 -13.75 -9.58
CA SER A 478 -11.25 -13.63 -11.03
C SER A 478 -12.01 -12.47 -11.68
N ASN A 479 -12.82 -11.76 -10.90
CA ASN A 479 -13.53 -10.55 -11.31
C ASN A 479 -13.89 -9.71 -10.07
N GLN A 480 -14.27 -8.45 -10.26
CA GLN A 480 -14.55 -7.48 -9.19
C GLN A 480 -15.67 -7.88 -8.23
N ALA A 481 -16.60 -8.72 -8.64
CA ALA A 481 -17.73 -9.18 -7.83
C ALA A 481 -17.53 -10.57 -7.25
N CYS A 482 -16.38 -11.21 -7.49
CA CYS A 482 -16.11 -12.59 -7.10
C CYS A 482 -17.20 -13.61 -7.49
N SER A 483 -17.92 -13.35 -8.58
CA SER A 483 -19.09 -14.13 -9.00
C SER A 483 -18.75 -15.48 -9.62
N ALA A 484 -17.48 -15.73 -9.95
CA ALA A 484 -16.99 -17.03 -10.39
C ALA A 484 -16.44 -17.81 -9.20
N ALA A 485 -16.52 -19.13 -9.28
CA ALA A 485 -15.94 -20.00 -8.26
C ALA A 485 -14.46 -19.69 -8.04
N VAL A 486 -14.06 -19.54 -6.78
CA VAL A 486 -12.70 -19.29 -6.35
C VAL A 486 -12.14 -20.49 -5.63
N THR A 487 -10.82 -20.66 -5.68
CA THR A 487 -10.13 -21.73 -4.93
C THR A 487 -9.24 -21.07 -3.89
N PRO A 488 -9.49 -21.27 -2.59
CA PRO A 488 -8.61 -20.79 -1.54
C PRO A 488 -7.20 -21.35 -1.66
N VAL A 489 -6.20 -20.51 -1.46
CA VAL A 489 -4.78 -20.88 -1.41
C VAL A 489 -4.33 -20.84 0.05
N ILE A 490 -3.66 -21.91 0.51
CA ILE A 490 -3.04 -21.95 1.83
C ILE A 490 -1.69 -21.26 1.75
N LEU A 491 -1.50 -20.18 2.54
CA LEU A 491 -0.25 -19.44 2.62
C LEU A 491 0.71 -20.01 3.67
N ASP A 492 0.16 -20.46 4.80
CA ASP A 492 0.89 -21.13 5.87
C ASP A 492 0.01 -22.23 6.45
N ALA A 493 0.39 -23.50 6.21
CA ALA A 493 -0.35 -24.69 6.69
C ALA A 493 -0.04 -25.04 8.15
N ALA A 494 1.01 -24.48 8.71
CA ALA A 494 1.47 -24.72 10.07
C ALA A 494 1.44 -23.42 10.90
N ALA A 495 0.50 -22.55 10.57
CA ALA A 495 0.40 -21.24 11.22
C ALA A 495 0.08 -21.33 12.72
N GLY A 496 -0.45 -22.46 13.20
CA GLY A 496 -0.96 -22.56 14.56
C GLY A 496 -2.27 -21.76 14.72
N ALA A 497 -2.56 -21.27 15.91
CA ALA A 497 -3.75 -20.46 16.13
C ALA A 497 -3.62 -19.10 15.44
N VAL A 498 -4.33 -18.90 14.31
CA VAL A 498 -4.43 -17.64 13.59
C VAL A 498 -5.67 -16.89 14.08
N PHE A 499 -5.48 -15.74 14.72
CA PHE A 499 -6.58 -14.93 15.25
C PHE A 499 -6.85 -13.66 14.45
N THR A 500 -5.79 -13.04 13.94
CA THR A 500 -5.89 -11.79 13.17
C THR A 500 -5.10 -11.89 11.88
N THR A 501 -5.60 -11.26 10.82
CA THR A 501 -4.91 -11.13 9.53
C THR A 501 -5.09 -9.73 8.99
N SER A 502 -4.07 -9.21 8.29
CA SER A 502 -4.14 -7.94 7.57
C SER A 502 -3.41 -8.06 6.24
N LEU A 503 -4.03 -7.56 5.17
CA LEU A 503 -3.56 -7.71 3.80
C LEU A 503 -3.30 -6.36 3.16
N ALA A 504 -2.18 -6.21 2.48
CA ALA A 504 -1.86 -5.02 1.71
C ALA A 504 -1.17 -5.40 0.39
N ILE A 505 -1.43 -4.64 -0.67
CA ILE A 505 -0.82 -4.84 -1.97
C ILE A 505 0.39 -3.90 -2.09
N SER A 506 1.57 -4.48 -2.32
CA SER A 506 2.79 -3.69 -2.48
C SER A 506 2.89 -3.03 -3.88
N ALA A 507 3.87 -2.15 -4.06
CA ALA A 507 4.07 -1.44 -5.32
C ALA A 507 4.41 -2.36 -6.50
N ASP A 508 4.94 -3.56 -6.25
CA ASP A 508 5.17 -4.57 -7.29
C ASP A 508 3.91 -5.40 -7.63
N GLY A 509 2.77 -5.06 -7.01
CA GLY A 509 1.48 -5.70 -7.22
C GLY A 509 1.28 -7.00 -6.47
N ASN A 510 2.25 -7.45 -5.69
CA ASN A 510 2.15 -8.69 -4.93
C ASN A 510 1.57 -8.44 -3.53
N PRO A 511 0.65 -9.30 -3.05
CA PRO A 511 0.12 -9.20 -1.71
C PRO A 511 1.16 -9.51 -0.63
N TYR A 512 1.11 -8.75 0.46
CA TYR A 512 1.66 -9.10 1.75
C TYR A 512 0.50 -9.42 2.69
N VAL A 513 0.67 -10.44 3.51
CA VAL A 513 -0.29 -10.80 4.55
C VAL A 513 0.44 -10.93 5.87
N SER A 514 0.09 -10.09 6.83
CA SER A 514 0.51 -10.24 8.22
C SER A 514 -0.56 -11.03 8.99
N TYR A 515 -0.13 -11.78 9.99
CA TYR A 515 -1.02 -12.61 10.81
C TYR A 515 -0.38 -12.92 12.16
N THR A 516 -1.22 -13.16 13.15
CA THR A 516 -0.78 -13.72 14.44
C THR A 516 -0.80 -15.26 14.36
N SER A 517 0.21 -15.88 14.93
CA SER A 517 0.42 -17.33 14.89
C SER A 517 0.93 -17.80 16.24
N GLY A 518 0.02 -18.32 17.09
CA GLY A 518 0.38 -18.75 18.45
C GLY A 518 0.91 -17.62 19.34
N GLY A 519 0.52 -16.37 19.06
CA GLY A 519 1.00 -15.18 19.75
C GLY A 519 2.22 -14.51 19.08
N ASP A 520 2.84 -15.13 18.08
CA ASP A 520 3.90 -14.51 17.29
C ASP A 520 3.29 -13.67 16.16
N LEU A 521 3.93 -12.57 15.80
CA LEU A 521 3.61 -11.79 14.61
C LEU A 521 4.43 -12.27 13.43
N LYS A 522 3.75 -12.68 12.36
CA LYS A 522 4.38 -13.14 11.12
C LYS A 522 3.88 -12.36 9.90
N VAL A 523 4.70 -12.35 8.85
CA VAL A 523 4.36 -11.80 7.54
C VAL A 523 4.75 -12.80 6.46
N VAL A 524 3.83 -13.06 5.53
CA VAL A 524 4.10 -13.81 4.30
C VAL A 524 3.96 -12.87 3.10
N ARG A 525 4.86 -13.02 2.12
CA ARG A 525 4.81 -12.30 0.86
C ARG A 525 4.43 -13.25 -0.27
N CYS A 526 3.40 -12.90 -1.00
CA CYS A 526 3.08 -13.56 -2.27
C CYS A 526 4.09 -13.15 -3.35
N THR A 527 4.37 -14.06 -4.28
CA THR A 527 5.26 -13.78 -5.42
C THR A 527 4.50 -13.55 -6.72
N ASN A 528 3.17 -13.58 -6.64
CA ASN A 528 2.25 -13.18 -7.71
C ASN A 528 0.94 -12.69 -7.08
N VAL A 529 0.12 -11.99 -7.86
CA VAL A 529 -1.15 -11.38 -7.39
C VAL A 529 -2.15 -12.40 -6.85
N ALA A 530 -2.17 -13.61 -7.41
CA ALA A 530 -3.07 -14.70 -6.99
C ALA A 530 -2.55 -15.51 -5.80
N CYS A 531 -1.38 -15.16 -5.24
CA CYS A 531 -0.75 -15.84 -4.10
C CYS A 531 -0.56 -17.35 -4.30
N THR A 532 -0.49 -17.86 -5.53
CA THR A 532 -0.26 -19.30 -5.78
C THR A 532 1.15 -19.75 -5.41
N THR A 533 2.06 -18.78 -5.24
CA THR A 533 3.42 -19.00 -4.76
C THR A 533 3.79 -17.90 -3.75
N THR A 534 4.51 -18.28 -2.70
CA THR A 534 4.87 -17.38 -1.59
C THR A 534 6.36 -17.50 -1.23
N LYS A 535 6.88 -16.49 -0.54
CA LYS A 535 8.12 -16.62 0.24
C LYS A 535 7.81 -17.29 1.58
N ALA A 536 8.82 -17.87 2.20
CA ALA A 536 8.67 -18.41 3.55
C ALA A 536 8.21 -17.29 4.52
N PRO A 537 7.30 -17.59 5.45
CA PRO A 537 6.86 -16.63 6.44
C PRO A 537 8.04 -16.05 7.25
N LEU A 538 8.04 -14.74 7.43
CA LEU A 538 8.99 -14.02 8.29
C LEU A 538 8.34 -13.79 9.64
N THR A 539 8.99 -14.23 10.72
CA THR A 539 8.58 -13.85 12.08
C THR A 539 9.09 -12.43 12.36
N VAL A 540 8.17 -11.52 12.62
CA VAL A 540 8.44 -10.10 12.95
C VAL A 540 8.64 -9.95 14.43
N ASP A 541 7.78 -10.58 15.23
CA ASP A 541 7.87 -10.63 16.69
C ASP A 541 7.60 -12.07 17.16
N ALA A 542 8.42 -12.57 18.08
CA ALA A 542 8.38 -13.93 18.61
C ALA A 542 8.19 -13.94 20.14
N THR A 543 7.59 -12.89 20.70
CA THR A 543 7.36 -12.78 22.16
C THR A 543 6.24 -13.70 22.65
N GLY A 544 5.37 -14.15 21.75
CA GLY A 544 4.22 -15.00 22.09
C GLY A 544 3.04 -14.23 22.68
N GLY A 545 3.09 -12.88 22.68
CA GLY A 545 2.08 -12.01 23.30
C GLY A 545 1.32 -11.10 22.33
N VAL A 546 1.52 -11.25 21.04
CA VAL A 546 0.86 -10.39 20.04
C VAL A 546 -0.62 -10.77 19.93
N GLY A 547 -1.50 -9.86 20.33
CA GLY A 547 -2.96 -10.03 20.32
C GLY A 547 -3.60 -9.48 19.04
N SER A 548 -3.43 -8.19 18.79
CA SER A 548 -3.97 -7.47 17.61
C SER A 548 -2.84 -6.94 16.74
N GLN A 549 -3.09 -6.84 15.45
CA GLN A 549 -2.15 -6.27 14.50
C GLN A 549 -2.87 -5.71 13.26
N ALA A 550 -2.27 -4.72 12.64
CA ALA A 550 -2.69 -4.19 11.35
C ALA A 550 -1.46 -3.84 10.51
N MET A 551 -1.59 -3.88 9.20
CA MET A 551 -0.50 -3.63 8.25
C MET A 551 -0.95 -2.67 7.16
N THR A 552 -0.04 -1.82 6.76
CA THR A 552 -0.16 -0.96 5.57
C THR A 552 1.15 -0.95 4.78
N ILE A 553 1.13 -0.39 3.57
CA ILE A 553 2.34 -0.17 2.78
C ILE A 553 2.80 1.27 2.99
N GLY A 554 4.02 1.43 3.47
CA GLY A 554 4.63 2.74 3.65
C GLY A 554 4.92 3.44 2.32
N SER A 555 5.21 4.72 2.40
CA SER A 555 5.54 5.56 1.24
C SER A 555 6.78 5.10 0.46
N ASP A 556 7.63 4.28 1.07
CA ASP A 556 8.79 3.63 0.46
C ASP A 556 8.47 2.24 -0.12
N ALA A 557 7.18 1.91 -0.27
CA ALA A 557 6.67 0.63 -0.75
C ALA A 557 6.99 -0.59 0.13
N ASN A 558 7.45 -0.37 1.35
CA ASN A 558 7.68 -1.44 2.32
C ASN A 558 6.52 -1.57 3.32
N PRO A 559 6.21 -2.79 3.81
CA PRO A 559 5.19 -2.98 4.83
C PRO A 559 5.56 -2.29 6.15
N VAL A 560 4.55 -1.67 6.76
CA VAL A 560 4.59 -1.11 8.12
C VAL A 560 3.47 -1.78 8.91
N LEU A 561 3.82 -2.36 10.03
CA LEU A 561 2.89 -3.06 10.91
C LEU A 561 2.76 -2.30 12.23
N ALA A 562 1.53 -2.19 12.72
CA ALA A 562 1.27 -1.84 14.11
C ALA A 562 0.74 -3.07 14.84
N TYR A 563 1.14 -3.29 16.07
CA TYR A 563 0.68 -4.43 16.87
C TYR A 563 0.75 -4.16 18.37
N VAL A 564 -0.10 -4.87 19.08
CA VAL A 564 -0.15 -4.85 20.54
C VAL A 564 0.55 -6.10 21.07
N ASP A 565 1.60 -5.92 21.88
CA ASP A 565 2.29 -7.01 22.58
C ASP A 565 1.99 -6.97 24.07
N SER A 566 1.15 -7.88 24.53
CA SER A 566 0.76 -8.03 25.92
C SER A 566 1.79 -8.80 26.78
N ALA A 567 2.76 -9.50 26.15
CA ALA A 567 3.73 -10.33 26.88
C ALA A 567 4.85 -9.49 27.52
N VAL A 568 5.18 -8.33 26.96
CA VAL A 568 6.31 -7.51 27.40
C VAL A 568 5.85 -6.31 28.22
N THR A 569 5.10 -5.40 27.62
CA THR A 569 4.77 -4.11 28.26
C THR A 569 3.31 -3.70 28.08
N GLY A 570 2.58 -4.38 27.19
CA GLY A 570 1.24 -3.96 26.80
C GLY A 570 1.24 -2.71 25.91
N ASP A 571 2.38 -2.40 25.30
CA ASP A 571 2.52 -1.24 24.43
C ASP A 571 2.05 -1.52 23.00
N VAL A 572 1.71 -0.46 22.26
CA VAL A 572 1.56 -0.52 20.82
C VAL A 572 2.95 -0.37 20.19
N ASN A 573 3.32 -1.35 19.37
CA ASN A 573 4.59 -1.40 18.67
C ASN A 573 4.39 -1.13 17.17
N VAL A 574 5.42 -0.56 16.53
CA VAL A 574 5.48 -0.40 15.09
C VAL A 574 6.70 -1.14 14.55
N ALA A 575 6.49 -2.03 13.59
CA ALA A 575 7.56 -2.71 12.88
C ALA A 575 7.55 -2.30 11.41
N LYS A 576 8.66 -1.81 10.91
CA LYS A 576 8.86 -1.54 9.50
C LYS A 576 9.73 -2.62 8.87
N LEU A 577 9.24 -3.24 7.81
CA LEU A 577 10.04 -4.17 7.02
C LEU A 577 10.86 -3.38 6.01
N THR A 578 12.16 -3.65 5.94
CA THR A 578 13.07 -3.02 5.00
C THR A 578 13.72 -4.07 4.11
N HIS A 579 13.94 -3.75 2.85
CA HIS A 579 14.83 -4.55 2.02
C HIS A 579 16.27 -4.34 2.49
N SER A 580 16.98 -5.39 2.80
CA SER A 580 18.43 -5.27 3.03
C SER A 580 19.05 -4.71 1.75
N SER A 581 19.45 -3.42 1.78
CA SER A 581 20.22 -2.84 0.69
C SER A 581 21.50 -3.65 0.55
N TRP A 582 21.82 -4.07 -0.66
CA TRP A 582 23.15 -4.55 -1.00
C TRP A 582 24.16 -3.47 -0.56
N THR A 583 24.98 -3.77 0.43
CA THR A 583 26.20 -3.00 0.62
C THR A 583 27.03 -3.20 -0.65
N PRO A 584 27.38 -2.15 -1.39
CA PRO A 584 28.26 -2.32 -2.53
C PRO A 584 29.54 -2.99 -2.04
N PHE A 585 29.94 -4.07 -2.68
CA PHE A 585 31.24 -4.70 -2.44
C PHE A 585 32.30 -3.61 -2.50
N GLY A 586 32.90 -3.29 -1.35
CA GLY A 586 34.08 -2.47 -1.32
C GLY A 586 35.17 -3.18 -2.13
N TRP A 587 35.58 -2.58 -3.21
CA TRP A 587 36.80 -2.96 -3.90
C TRP A 587 37.94 -2.75 -2.90
N GLY A 588 38.37 -3.82 -2.23
CA GLY A 588 39.64 -3.84 -1.52
C GLY A 588 40.74 -3.68 -2.55
N ARG A 589 41.60 -2.70 -2.31
CA ARG A 589 42.87 -2.51 -3.03
C ARG A 589 43.82 -3.68 -2.76
#